data_03020bee2af40366a35675be282f0ff6
#
_entry.id   03020bee2af40366a35675be282f0ff6
#
_cell.length_a   1.000
_cell.length_b   1.000
_cell.length_c   1.000
_cell.angle_alpha   90.00
_cell.angle_beta   90.00
_cell.angle_gamma   90.00
#
_symmetry.space_group_name_H-M   'P 1'
#
loop_
_entity.id
_entity.type
_entity.pdbx_description
1 polymer ?
#
loop_
_entity_poly.entity_id
_entity_poly.type
_entity_poly.pdbx_seq_one_letter_code
_entity_poly.pdbx_strand_id
1 'polypeptide(L)'
;MREIATEGLRRIEASLNYLAPTDERPVSYAYPPPLGVPWSTAREEAHTAPIYDLRPIARNISLDEAGFQLVSHRSAVENFWDEEELKRVYYPESVELLKQVTGATRVHIFDHTLRRRVAGVQDRAAGREVPRQPATRVHVDQTATSGVTRLQHAFPGEADELLRHRVAIVNVWRPIKSPVLDAPLAVCDARSVASDDLVASDLLYRDRRGETYNVSYSPRHRWFYVPEMRADEVLLLKCFDSAFHDVCDRGHNALIVKRCGR
;
A
#
# COMPACT_ATOMS: atom_id res chain seq x y z
N MET A 1 21.14 5.19 6.67
CA MET A 1 21.03 3.91 5.91
C MET A 1 21.32 4.19 4.44
N ARG A 2 21.97 3.26 3.73
CA ARG A 2 22.22 3.45 2.29
C ARG A 2 20.94 3.11 1.51
N GLU A 3 20.59 3.96 0.56
CA GLU A 3 19.49 3.71 -0.38
C GLU A 3 19.81 2.52 -1.30
N ILE A 4 18.78 1.92 -1.91
CA ILE A 4 18.96 0.82 -2.86
C ILE A 4 19.74 1.33 -4.08
N ALA A 5 20.85 0.65 -4.41
CA ALA A 5 21.60 0.92 -5.65
C ALA A 5 20.76 0.47 -6.85
N THR A 6 20.65 1.34 -7.86
CA THR A 6 19.85 1.07 -9.08
C THR A 6 20.73 0.89 -10.32
N GLU A 7 22.05 1.00 -10.18
CA GLU A 7 22.99 0.87 -11.29
C GLU A 7 22.91 -0.53 -11.91
N GLY A 8 22.82 -0.59 -13.23
CA GLY A 8 22.72 -1.85 -13.98
C GLY A 8 21.36 -2.56 -13.93
N LEU A 9 20.39 -2.07 -13.16
CA LEU A 9 19.05 -2.64 -13.15
C LEU A 9 18.28 -2.26 -14.43
N ARG A 10 17.52 -3.21 -14.96
CA ARG A 10 16.52 -2.91 -15.99
C ARG A 10 15.49 -1.95 -15.43
N ARG A 11 15.02 -1.04 -16.27
CA ARG A 11 13.98 -0.07 -15.89
C ARG A 11 13.00 0.17 -17.02
N ILE A 12 11.85 0.66 -16.65
CA ILE A 12 10.86 1.24 -17.54
C ILE A 12 10.62 2.69 -17.12
N GLU A 13 10.19 3.52 -18.04
CA GLU A 13 9.68 4.86 -17.72
C GLU A 13 8.16 4.77 -17.65
N ALA A 14 7.57 5.27 -16.57
CA ALA A 14 6.12 5.27 -16.40
C ALA A 14 5.62 6.53 -15.72
N SER A 15 4.38 6.90 -16.03
CA SER A 15 3.71 8.03 -15.42
C SER A 15 3.10 7.63 -14.09
N LEU A 16 3.43 8.37 -13.03
CA LEU A 16 2.94 8.22 -11.68
C LEU A 16 2.14 9.46 -11.28
N ASN A 17 0.96 9.29 -10.73
CA ASN A 17 0.11 10.40 -10.30
C ASN A 17 0.41 10.77 -8.86
N TYR A 18 1.06 11.89 -8.66
CA TYR A 18 1.35 12.50 -7.37
C TYR A 18 0.28 13.51 -6.98
N LEU A 19 0.27 13.93 -5.73
CA LEU A 19 -0.52 15.07 -5.30
C LEU A 19 0.08 16.34 -5.88
N ALA A 20 -0.72 17.13 -6.59
CA ALA A 20 -0.34 18.48 -7.00
C ALA A 20 -0.16 19.38 -5.76
N PRO A 21 0.73 20.38 -5.81
CA PRO A 21 0.90 21.32 -4.71
C PRO A 21 -0.44 21.88 -4.21
N THR A 22 -0.61 21.89 -2.90
CA THR A 22 -1.81 22.42 -2.24
C THR A 22 -1.48 22.92 -0.85
N ASP A 23 -2.11 24.03 -0.46
CA ASP A 23 -2.04 24.57 0.90
C ASP A 23 -3.19 24.03 1.77
N GLU A 24 -4.16 23.34 1.16
CA GLU A 24 -5.31 22.77 1.84
C GLU A 24 -5.10 21.28 2.12
N ARG A 25 -5.61 20.82 3.26
CA ARG A 25 -5.65 19.40 3.57
C ARG A 25 -6.62 18.69 2.63
N PRO A 26 -6.16 17.72 1.81
CA PRO A 26 -7.04 17.02 0.89
C PRO A 26 -8.10 16.18 1.60
N VAL A 27 -9.29 16.09 1.01
CA VAL A 27 -10.41 15.29 1.50
C VAL A 27 -10.89 14.38 0.38
N SER A 28 -11.16 13.13 0.70
CA SER A 28 -11.76 12.15 -0.21
C SER A 28 -12.96 11.47 0.45
N TYR A 29 -14.00 11.17 -0.32
CA TYR A 29 -15.20 10.51 0.17
C TYR A 29 -15.19 9.02 -0.22
N ALA A 30 -15.42 8.15 0.75
CA ALA A 30 -15.65 6.72 0.54
C ALA A 30 -17.12 6.39 0.29
N TYR A 31 -17.98 7.40 0.17
CA TYR A 31 -19.42 7.30 -0.12
C TYR A 31 -19.84 8.50 -0.99
N PRO A 32 -21.03 8.48 -1.63
CA PRO A 32 -21.48 9.61 -2.44
C PRO A 32 -21.48 10.91 -1.64
N PRO A 33 -20.66 11.91 -2.06
CA PRO A 33 -20.60 13.21 -1.37
C PRO A 33 -21.91 13.99 -1.53
N PRO A 34 -22.12 15.06 -0.76
CA PRO A 34 -23.23 15.98 -0.96
C PRO A 34 -23.24 16.55 -2.38
N LEU A 35 -24.43 16.97 -2.83
CA LEU A 35 -24.60 17.56 -4.18
C LEU A 35 -23.67 18.77 -4.37
N GLY A 36 -22.93 18.78 -5.48
CA GLY A 36 -21.97 19.84 -5.81
C GLY A 36 -20.59 19.69 -5.15
N VAL A 37 -20.40 18.71 -4.27
CA VAL A 37 -19.10 18.42 -3.66
C VAL A 37 -18.36 17.37 -4.48
N PRO A 38 -17.07 17.57 -4.83
CA PRO A 38 -16.29 16.57 -5.56
C PRO A 38 -16.01 15.34 -4.69
N TRP A 39 -15.82 14.17 -5.32
CA TRP A 39 -15.44 12.94 -4.63
C TRP A 39 -14.08 13.04 -3.92
N SER A 40 -13.21 13.90 -4.43
CA SER A 40 -11.92 14.22 -3.82
C SER A 40 -11.53 15.65 -4.16
N THR A 41 -10.95 16.35 -3.20
CA THR A 41 -10.32 17.66 -3.41
C THR A 41 -8.83 17.51 -3.79
N ALA A 42 -8.26 16.29 -3.65
CA ALA A 42 -6.89 16.01 -4.07
C ALA A 42 -6.78 16.11 -5.59
N ARG A 43 -5.99 17.04 -6.08
CA ARG A 43 -5.64 17.16 -7.50
C ARG A 43 -4.42 16.30 -7.76
N GLU A 44 -4.41 15.59 -8.88
CA GLU A 44 -3.29 14.74 -9.28
C GLU A 44 -2.46 15.43 -10.35
N GLU A 45 -1.14 15.29 -10.24
CA GLU A 45 -0.15 15.71 -11.22
C GLU A 45 0.69 14.50 -11.64
N ALA A 46 0.76 14.28 -12.96
CA ALA A 46 1.47 13.14 -13.53
C ALA A 46 2.96 13.46 -13.74
N HIS A 47 3.84 12.65 -13.15
CA HIS A 47 5.27 12.73 -13.33
C HIS A 47 5.83 11.43 -13.89
N THR A 48 6.63 11.53 -14.95
CA THR A 48 7.36 10.38 -15.49
C THR A 48 8.56 10.07 -14.60
N ALA A 49 8.68 8.82 -14.17
CA ALA A 49 9.77 8.36 -13.35
C ALA A 49 10.31 7.00 -13.82
N PRO A 50 11.62 6.74 -13.62
CA PRO A 50 12.18 5.41 -13.84
C PRO A 50 11.69 4.45 -12.75
N ILE A 51 11.24 3.26 -13.17
CA ILE A 51 10.80 2.20 -12.28
C ILE A 51 11.66 0.98 -12.55
N TYR A 52 12.41 0.54 -11.54
CA TYR A 52 13.44 -0.48 -11.67
C TYR A 52 12.90 -1.88 -11.41
N ASP A 53 13.48 -2.87 -12.11
CA ASP A 53 13.22 -4.28 -11.87
C ASP A 53 13.76 -4.70 -10.49
N LEU A 54 12.86 -5.11 -9.61
CA LEU A 54 13.19 -5.55 -8.25
C LEU A 54 13.87 -6.94 -8.20
N ARG A 55 13.60 -7.82 -9.17
CA ARG A 55 13.98 -9.22 -9.10
C ARG A 55 15.47 -9.47 -8.84
N PRO A 56 16.43 -8.80 -9.53
CA PRO A 56 17.84 -9.06 -9.33
C PRO A 56 18.34 -8.80 -7.91
N ILE A 57 17.66 -7.89 -7.19
CA ILE A 57 18.06 -7.40 -5.86
C ILE A 57 17.10 -7.81 -4.75
N ALA A 58 16.02 -8.53 -5.06
CA ALA A 58 14.93 -8.82 -4.12
C ALA A 58 15.40 -9.49 -2.81
N ARG A 59 16.45 -10.32 -2.88
CA ARG A 59 17.00 -11.00 -1.70
C ARG A 59 17.69 -10.08 -0.70
N ASN A 60 18.08 -8.88 -1.14
CA ASN A 60 18.77 -7.87 -0.34
C ASN A 60 17.81 -6.77 0.16
N ILE A 61 16.52 -6.92 -0.09
CA ILE A 61 15.51 -5.94 0.28
C ILE A 61 14.66 -6.51 1.42
N SER A 62 14.63 -5.79 2.52
CA SER A 62 13.84 -6.15 3.69
C SER A 62 12.69 -5.18 3.91
N LEU A 63 11.61 -5.72 4.49
CA LEU A 63 10.44 -4.95 4.89
C LEU A 63 10.79 -3.83 5.88
N ASP A 64 11.77 -4.08 6.76
CA ASP A 64 12.20 -3.12 7.78
C ASP A 64 12.97 -1.94 7.20
N GLU A 65 13.80 -2.16 6.19
CA GLU A 65 14.63 -1.09 5.62
C GLU A 65 13.95 -0.32 4.49
N ALA A 66 13.37 -1.05 3.54
CA ALA A 66 12.80 -0.46 2.32
C ALA A 66 11.30 -0.17 2.42
N GLY A 67 10.62 -0.67 3.46
CA GLY A 67 9.18 -0.61 3.59
C GLY A 67 8.44 -1.67 2.76
N PHE A 68 9.13 -2.43 1.93
CA PHE A 68 8.55 -3.53 1.15
C PHE A 68 9.53 -4.70 1.02
N GLN A 69 8.98 -5.88 0.71
CA GLN A 69 9.77 -7.10 0.48
C GLN A 69 9.04 -8.03 -0.48
N LEU A 70 9.75 -8.59 -1.46
CA LEU A 70 9.25 -9.65 -2.32
C LEU A 70 9.56 -11.00 -1.68
N VAL A 71 8.53 -11.83 -1.53
CA VAL A 71 8.66 -13.19 -0.98
C VAL A 71 7.99 -14.20 -1.90
N SER A 72 8.47 -15.44 -1.88
CA SER A 72 7.82 -16.56 -2.56
C SER A 72 6.87 -17.25 -1.60
N HIS A 73 5.60 -17.36 -1.98
CA HIS A 73 4.58 -18.02 -1.17
C HIS A 73 3.44 -18.51 -2.07
N ARG A 74 3.28 -19.81 -2.18
CA ARG A 74 2.17 -20.44 -2.89
C ARG A 74 0.95 -20.55 -1.96
N SER A 75 -0.20 -20.08 -2.44
CA SER A 75 -1.48 -20.25 -1.74
C SER A 75 -2.19 -21.51 -2.20
N ALA A 76 -2.93 -22.15 -1.30
CA ALA A 76 -3.83 -23.26 -1.60
C ALA A 76 -5.24 -22.79 -1.97
N VAL A 77 -5.49 -21.47 -2.03
CA VAL A 77 -6.79 -20.91 -2.46
C VAL A 77 -7.01 -21.22 -3.94
N GLU A 78 -8.14 -21.83 -4.25
CA GLU A 78 -8.58 -22.13 -5.62
C GLU A 78 -9.40 -20.98 -6.22
N ASN A 79 -10.26 -20.35 -5.39
CA ASN A 79 -11.11 -19.26 -5.83
C ASN A 79 -11.01 -18.04 -4.91
N PHE A 80 -10.19 -17.04 -5.27
CA PHE A 80 -10.06 -15.79 -4.53
C PHE A 80 -11.34 -14.92 -4.50
N TRP A 81 -12.38 -15.28 -5.25
CA TRP A 81 -13.68 -14.60 -5.20
C TRP A 81 -14.64 -15.23 -4.19
N ASP A 82 -14.28 -16.36 -3.60
CA ASP A 82 -15.02 -17.00 -2.51
C ASP A 82 -14.53 -16.47 -1.17
N GLU A 83 -15.38 -15.66 -0.51
CA GLU A 83 -15.04 -15.01 0.76
C GLU A 83 -14.83 -16.01 1.89
N GLU A 84 -15.57 -17.13 1.89
CA GLU A 84 -15.43 -18.17 2.91
C GLU A 84 -14.11 -18.95 2.71
N GLU A 85 -13.73 -19.21 1.48
CA GLU A 85 -12.43 -19.82 1.19
C GLU A 85 -11.29 -18.90 1.57
N LEU A 86 -11.38 -17.59 1.29
CA LEU A 86 -10.39 -16.61 1.72
C LEU A 86 -10.21 -16.62 3.23
N LYS A 87 -11.28 -16.62 4.00
CA LYS A 87 -11.20 -16.63 5.47
C LYS A 87 -10.64 -17.97 6.00
N ARG A 88 -11.05 -19.09 5.39
CA ARG A 88 -10.66 -20.43 5.84
C ARG A 88 -9.24 -20.81 5.44
N VAL A 89 -8.76 -20.36 4.27
CA VAL A 89 -7.46 -20.76 3.71
C VAL A 89 -6.48 -19.59 3.69
N TYR A 90 -6.81 -18.50 3.00
CA TYR A 90 -5.87 -17.42 2.75
C TYR A 90 -5.48 -16.61 4.00
N TYR A 91 -6.41 -16.43 4.93
CA TYR A 91 -6.13 -15.71 6.17
C TYR A 91 -5.11 -16.46 7.04
N PRO A 92 -5.29 -17.76 7.35
CA PRO A 92 -4.26 -18.53 8.05
C PRO A 92 -2.91 -18.53 7.34
N GLU A 93 -2.87 -18.72 6.02
CA GLU A 93 -1.64 -18.65 5.23
C GLU A 93 -0.95 -17.30 5.37
N SER A 94 -1.70 -16.20 5.28
CA SER A 94 -1.17 -14.84 5.42
C SER A 94 -0.66 -14.56 6.83
N VAL A 95 -1.31 -15.08 7.87
CA VAL A 95 -0.85 -14.99 9.26
C VAL A 95 0.49 -15.69 9.43
N GLU A 96 0.63 -16.92 8.95
CA GLU A 96 1.88 -17.68 9.08
C GLU A 96 3.01 -17.06 8.26
N LEU A 97 2.72 -16.58 7.04
CA LEU A 97 3.68 -15.86 6.21
C LEU A 97 4.23 -14.61 6.95
N LEU A 98 3.34 -13.79 7.50
CA LEU A 98 3.74 -12.59 8.22
C LEU A 98 4.56 -12.92 9.47
N LYS A 99 4.17 -13.94 10.27
CA LYS A 99 4.96 -14.39 11.41
C LYS A 99 6.36 -14.83 11.00
N GLN A 100 6.48 -15.60 9.93
CA GLN A 100 7.77 -16.09 9.42
C GLN A 100 8.68 -14.95 8.95
N VAL A 101 8.12 -13.96 8.24
CA VAL A 101 8.93 -12.88 7.67
C VAL A 101 9.28 -11.81 8.70
N THR A 102 8.36 -11.48 9.60
CA THR A 102 8.52 -10.35 10.54
C THR A 102 8.92 -10.76 11.95
N GLY A 103 8.81 -12.04 12.31
CA GLY A 103 8.99 -12.50 13.68
C GLY A 103 7.85 -12.10 14.63
N ALA A 104 6.73 -11.59 14.11
CA ALA A 104 5.58 -11.18 14.91
C ALA A 104 5.00 -12.35 15.69
N THR A 105 4.72 -12.14 16.97
CA THR A 105 4.09 -13.13 17.84
C THR A 105 2.57 -13.22 17.63
N ARG A 106 1.96 -12.09 17.26
CA ARG A 106 0.51 -11.98 17.01
C ARG A 106 0.28 -11.29 15.66
N VAL A 107 -0.57 -11.85 14.81
CA VAL A 107 -1.02 -11.26 13.55
C VAL A 107 -2.54 -11.27 13.51
N HIS A 108 -3.15 -10.17 13.11
CA HIS A 108 -4.59 -10.01 12.96
C HIS A 108 -4.92 -9.51 11.56
N ILE A 109 -5.78 -10.23 10.85
CA ILE A 109 -6.28 -9.79 9.54
C ILE A 109 -7.57 -8.99 9.77
N PHE A 110 -7.57 -7.72 9.44
CA PHE A 110 -8.73 -6.86 9.65
C PHE A 110 -9.51 -6.54 8.38
N ASP A 111 -8.90 -6.71 7.21
CA ASP A 111 -9.56 -6.42 5.93
C ASP A 111 -8.85 -7.12 4.76
N HIS A 112 -9.57 -7.30 3.65
CA HIS A 112 -9.02 -7.67 2.37
C HIS A 112 -9.74 -6.91 1.24
N THR A 113 -9.06 -6.72 0.13
CA THR A 113 -9.64 -6.03 -1.03
C THR A 113 -9.23 -6.73 -2.32
N LEU A 114 -10.22 -7.16 -3.09
CA LEU A 114 -10.01 -7.65 -4.45
C LEU A 114 -10.04 -6.48 -5.43
N ARG A 115 -9.06 -6.43 -6.31
CA ARG A 115 -8.96 -5.39 -7.33
C ARG A 115 -8.92 -6.00 -8.72
N ARG A 116 -9.70 -5.46 -9.63
CA ARG A 116 -9.71 -5.86 -11.04
C ARG A 116 -9.92 -4.63 -11.91
N ARG A 117 -9.08 -4.48 -12.91
CA ARG A 117 -9.29 -3.44 -13.92
C ARG A 117 -10.50 -3.76 -14.77
N VAL A 118 -11.42 -2.83 -14.83
CA VAL A 118 -12.59 -2.86 -15.73
C VAL A 118 -12.57 -1.55 -16.53
N ALA A 119 -12.52 -1.66 -17.85
CA ALA A 119 -12.50 -0.48 -18.72
C ALA A 119 -13.76 0.37 -18.53
N GLY A 120 -13.60 1.70 -18.50
CA GLY A 120 -14.71 2.64 -18.37
C GLY A 120 -15.31 2.76 -16.96
N VAL A 121 -14.87 1.97 -15.99
CA VAL A 121 -15.34 2.03 -14.62
C VAL A 121 -14.38 2.86 -13.75
N GLN A 122 -14.92 3.82 -13.01
CA GLN A 122 -14.13 4.59 -12.02
C GLN A 122 -14.09 3.83 -10.69
N ASP A 123 -12.97 3.96 -9.94
CA ASP A 123 -12.86 3.42 -8.57
C ASP A 123 -13.71 4.25 -7.61
N ARG A 124 -15.01 4.00 -7.62
CA ARG A 124 -15.94 4.53 -6.64
C ARG A 124 -16.19 3.45 -5.60
N ALA A 125 -16.17 3.83 -4.34
CA ALA A 125 -16.48 2.92 -3.23
C ALA A 125 -17.96 2.50 -3.30
N ALA A 126 -18.29 1.60 -4.21
CA ALA A 126 -19.60 1.01 -4.35
C ALA A 126 -19.51 -0.44 -3.91
N GLY A 127 -20.04 -0.76 -2.72
CA GLY A 127 -20.35 -2.08 -2.22
C GLY A 127 -19.25 -3.17 -2.34
N ARG A 128 -19.37 -4.22 -1.56
CA ARG A 128 -18.44 -5.38 -1.63
C ARG A 128 -18.63 -6.24 -2.89
N GLU A 129 -19.71 -6.02 -3.64
CA GLU A 129 -20.08 -6.86 -4.80
C GLU A 129 -19.30 -6.54 -6.08
N VAL A 130 -18.67 -5.36 -6.18
CA VAL A 130 -17.90 -4.97 -7.36
C VAL A 130 -16.42 -4.83 -6.98
N PRO A 131 -15.52 -5.50 -7.72
CA PRO A 131 -14.09 -5.37 -7.47
C PRO A 131 -13.63 -3.92 -7.58
N ARG A 132 -12.81 -3.49 -6.61
CA ARG A 132 -12.19 -2.18 -6.65
C ARG A 132 -11.28 -2.06 -7.88
N GLN A 133 -11.20 -0.88 -8.46
CA GLN A 133 -10.21 -0.60 -9.50
C GLN A 133 -8.81 -0.52 -8.89
N PRO A 134 -7.74 -0.77 -9.67
CA PRO A 134 -6.38 -0.46 -9.24
C PRO A 134 -6.28 1.02 -8.86
N ALA A 135 -5.65 1.33 -7.72
CA ALA A 135 -5.40 2.70 -7.33
C ALA A 135 -4.35 3.32 -8.27
N THR A 136 -4.62 4.52 -8.79
CA THR A 136 -3.75 5.20 -9.75
C THR A 136 -2.86 6.26 -9.12
N ARG A 137 -3.15 6.66 -7.87
CA ARG A 137 -2.46 7.71 -7.15
C ARG A 137 -1.34 7.14 -6.27
N VAL A 138 -0.23 7.88 -6.16
CA VAL A 138 0.82 7.63 -5.17
C VAL A 138 0.26 7.91 -3.77
N HIS A 139 0.31 6.91 -2.88
CA HIS A 139 -0.26 7.03 -1.54
C HIS A 139 0.38 6.06 -0.54
N VAL A 140 0.12 6.30 0.74
CA VAL A 140 0.28 5.33 1.82
C VAL A 140 -1.07 5.11 2.48
N ASP A 141 -1.43 3.86 2.74
CA ASP A 141 -2.77 3.52 3.26
C ASP A 141 -3.01 4.00 4.70
N GLN A 142 -1.94 4.23 5.47
CA GLN A 142 -2.02 4.67 6.87
C GLN A 142 -1.12 5.87 7.13
N THR A 143 -1.60 6.79 7.95
CA THR A 143 -0.75 7.79 8.63
C THR A 143 -0.32 7.26 10.00
N ALA A 144 0.56 7.96 10.68
CA ALA A 144 0.91 7.67 12.06
C ALA A 144 -0.34 7.62 12.96
N THR A 145 -1.24 8.60 12.81
CA THR A 145 -2.51 8.68 13.56
C THR A 145 -3.48 7.57 13.18
N SER A 146 -3.69 7.34 11.87
CA SER A 146 -4.67 6.35 11.43
C SER A 146 -4.25 4.92 11.73
N GLY A 147 -2.95 4.64 11.77
CA GLY A 147 -2.42 3.34 12.19
C GLY A 147 -2.77 3.02 13.65
N VAL A 148 -2.59 3.98 14.56
CA VAL A 148 -3.01 3.85 15.97
C VAL A 148 -4.52 3.68 16.08
N THR A 149 -5.28 4.53 15.39
CA THR A 149 -6.76 4.43 15.38
C THR A 149 -7.22 3.07 14.87
N ARG A 150 -6.55 2.52 13.86
CA ARG A 150 -6.86 1.17 13.34
C ARG A 150 -6.63 0.10 14.40
N LEU A 151 -5.54 0.19 15.17
CA LEU A 151 -5.27 -0.72 16.27
C LEU A 151 -6.34 -0.63 17.36
N GLN A 152 -6.72 0.59 17.75
CA GLN A 152 -7.78 0.83 18.74
C GLN A 152 -9.13 0.22 18.32
N HIS A 153 -9.48 0.31 17.04
CA HIS A 153 -10.68 -0.29 16.51
C HIS A 153 -10.61 -1.83 16.44
N ALA A 154 -9.43 -2.40 16.15
CA ALA A 154 -9.24 -3.85 16.06
C ALA A 154 -9.19 -4.51 17.44
N PHE A 155 -8.67 -3.80 18.44
CA PHE A 155 -8.43 -4.32 19.79
C PHE A 155 -8.92 -3.32 20.86
N PRO A 156 -10.25 -3.12 20.99
CA PRO A 156 -10.81 -2.25 22.01
C PRO A 156 -10.39 -2.71 23.41
N GLY A 157 -9.75 -1.81 24.18
CA GLY A 157 -9.27 -2.10 25.53
C GLY A 157 -7.89 -2.75 25.64
N GLU A 158 -7.29 -3.22 24.53
CA GLU A 158 -5.92 -3.79 24.51
C GLU A 158 -4.90 -2.87 23.80
N ALA A 159 -5.37 -1.86 23.07
CA ALA A 159 -4.52 -1.07 22.15
C ALA A 159 -3.34 -0.40 22.86
N ASP A 160 -3.55 0.18 24.05
CA ASP A 160 -2.50 0.86 24.81
C ASP A 160 -1.40 -0.13 25.28
N GLU A 161 -1.78 -1.35 25.64
CA GLU A 161 -0.81 -2.39 25.99
C GLU A 161 -0.04 -2.87 24.77
N LEU A 162 -0.73 -3.07 23.64
CA LEU A 162 -0.10 -3.47 22.39
C LEU A 162 0.89 -2.40 21.88
N LEU A 163 0.60 -1.11 22.08
CA LEU A 163 1.49 0.00 21.70
C LEU A 163 2.75 0.13 22.57
N ARG A 164 2.83 -0.58 23.68
CA ARG A 164 4.10 -0.72 24.41
C ARG A 164 5.10 -1.62 23.70
N HIS A 165 4.64 -2.35 22.71
CA HIS A 165 5.42 -3.20 21.83
C HIS A 165 5.40 -2.65 20.42
N ARG A 166 6.27 -3.18 19.56
CA ARG A 166 6.24 -2.81 18.14
C ARG A 166 4.99 -3.37 17.46
N VAL A 167 4.22 -2.49 16.86
CA VAL A 167 3.04 -2.81 16.04
C VAL A 167 3.26 -2.31 14.63
N ALA A 168 3.01 -3.15 13.63
CA ALA A 168 3.08 -2.77 12.22
C ALA A 168 1.80 -3.15 11.47
N ILE A 169 1.42 -2.35 10.47
CA ILE A 169 0.38 -2.70 9.50
C ILE A 169 1.06 -3.03 8.17
N VAL A 170 0.83 -4.23 7.70
CA VAL A 170 1.46 -4.76 6.50
C VAL A 170 0.40 -5.24 5.52
N ASN A 171 0.43 -4.73 4.29
CA ASN A 171 -0.38 -5.25 3.20
C ASN A 171 0.31 -6.45 2.57
N VAL A 172 -0.42 -7.55 2.41
CA VAL A 172 -0.01 -8.75 1.68
C VAL A 172 -0.59 -8.64 0.26
N TRP A 173 0.19 -8.12 -0.68
CA TRP A 173 -0.26 -7.97 -2.06
C TRP A 173 0.14 -9.17 -2.91
N ARG A 174 -0.84 -9.75 -3.59
CA ARG A 174 -0.67 -10.93 -4.42
C ARG A 174 -1.42 -10.78 -5.74
N PRO A 175 -0.84 -11.18 -6.89
CA PRO A 175 -1.61 -11.38 -8.11
C PRO A 175 -2.47 -12.64 -7.98
N ILE A 176 -3.76 -12.50 -8.26
CA ILE A 176 -4.70 -13.64 -8.29
C ILE A 176 -4.82 -14.25 -9.70
N LYS A 177 -4.35 -13.52 -10.72
CA LYS A 177 -4.17 -13.99 -12.10
C LYS A 177 -2.74 -13.72 -12.53
N SER A 178 -2.07 -14.71 -13.08
CA SER A 178 -0.64 -14.70 -13.37
C SER A 178 -0.35 -15.05 -14.82
N PRO A 179 0.70 -14.48 -15.43
CA PRO A 179 1.52 -13.37 -14.90
C PRO A 179 0.78 -12.02 -14.95
N VAL A 180 1.25 -11.06 -14.14
CA VAL A 180 0.73 -9.68 -14.18
C VAL A 180 1.28 -8.99 -15.42
N LEU A 181 0.43 -8.79 -16.42
CA LEU A 181 0.78 -8.14 -17.69
C LEU A 181 0.27 -6.70 -17.77
N ASP A 182 -0.76 -6.36 -16.98
CA ASP A 182 -1.37 -5.03 -16.97
C ASP A 182 -1.39 -4.46 -15.55
N ALA A 183 -1.10 -3.17 -15.42
CA ALA A 183 -1.12 -2.42 -14.18
C ALA A 183 -0.32 -3.09 -13.03
N PRO A 184 0.98 -3.40 -13.22
CA PRO A 184 1.80 -3.93 -12.14
C PRO A 184 1.85 -2.95 -10.97
N LEU A 185 2.06 -3.50 -9.77
CA LEU A 185 2.27 -2.69 -8.59
C LEU A 185 3.67 -2.08 -8.63
N ALA A 186 3.77 -0.75 -8.50
CA ALA A 186 5.04 -0.08 -8.21
C ALA A 186 5.12 0.29 -6.73
N VAL A 187 6.30 0.14 -6.15
CA VAL A 187 6.63 0.43 -4.75
C VAL A 187 7.84 1.35 -4.69
N CYS A 188 7.86 2.26 -3.74
CA CYS A 188 8.97 3.19 -3.54
C CYS A 188 9.83 2.79 -2.35
N ASP A 189 11.15 2.87 -2.49
CA ASP A 189 12.06 2.74 -1.37
C ASP A 189 11.78 3.82 -0.32
N ALA A 190 11.31 3.42 0.84
CA ALA A 190 10.94 4.31 1.93
C ALA A 190 12.07 5.27 2.33
N ARG A 191 13.33 4.86 2.16
CA ARG A 191 14.52 5.68 2.45
C ARG A 191 14.68 6.87 1.50
N SER A 192 14.04 6.83 0.32
CA SER A 192 14.04 7.89 -0.67
C SER A 192 12.91 8.92 -0.48
N VAL A 193 12.03 8.68 0.49
CA VAL A 193 10.87 9.51 0.81
C VAL A 193 11.18 10.40 2.00
N ALA A 194 10.99 11.71 1.87
CA ALA A 194 11.08 12.64 2.99
C ALA A 194 9.72 12.79 3.70
N SER A 195 9.75 13.19 4.97
CA SER A 195 8.52 13.49 5.73
C SER A 195 7.65 14.54 5.04
N ASP A 196 8.27 15.54 4.45
CA ASP A 196 7.58 16.65 3.78
C ASP A 196 6.95 16.24 2.43
N ASP A 197 7.34 15.07 1.90
CA ASP A 197 6.69 14.50 0.72
C ASP A 197 5.31 13.89 1.08
N LEU A 198 5.03 13.64 2.37
CA LEU A 198 3.83 12.97 2.87
C LEU A 198 2.77 13.98 3.33
N VAL A 199 1.67 14.07 2.61
CA VAL A 199 0.57 14.99 2.90
C VAL A 199 -0.63 14.22 3.46
N ALA A 200 -0.90 14.41 4.76
CA ALA A 200 -2.04 13.77 5.41
C ALA A 200 -3.37 14.24 4.77
N SER A 201 -4.22 13.28 4.43
CA SER A 201 -5.47 13.48 3.72
C SER A 201 -6.60 12.74 4.40
N ASP A 202 -7.76 13.38 4.50
CA ASP A 202 -8.93 12.78 5.09
C ASP A 202 -9.63 11.82 4.15
N LEU A 203 -10.05 10.68 4.69
CA LEU A 203 -10.93 9.75 4.02
C LEU A 203 -12.23 9.66 4.80
N LEU A 204 -13.29 10.30 4.28
CA LEU A 204 -14.58 10.38 4.95
C LEU A 204 -15.43 9.16 4.61
N TYR A 205 -15.86 8.45 5.63
CA TYR A 205 -16.88 7.42 5.60
C TYR A 205 -18.19 8.00 6.16
N ARG A 206 -19.32 7.30 6.03
CA ARG A 206 -20.61 7.76 6.55
C ARG A 206 -20.62 7.89 8.06
N ASP A 207 -19.89 7.04 8.75
CA ASP A 207 -19.88 6.82 10.19
C ASP A 207 -18.55 7.16 10.88
N ARG A 208 -17.51 7.44 10.08
CA ARG A 208 -16.16 7.72 10.62
C ARG A 208 -15.32 8.53 9.66
N ARG A 209 -14.23 9.08 10.18
CA ARG A 209 -13.15 9.69 9.41
C ARG A 209 -11.91 8.80 9.51
N GLY A 210 -11.34 8.46 8.38
CA GLY A 210 -10.03 7.83 8.23
C GLY A 210 -9.01 8.85 7.73
N GLU A 211 -7.76 8.43 7.67
CA GLU A 211 -6.66 9.26 7.21
C GLU A 211 -5.67 8.40 6.41
N THR A 212 -5.17 8.94 5.30
CA THR A 212 -4.15 8.34 4.45
C THR A 212 -3.10 9.40 4.11
N TYR A 213 -1.91 9.01 3.64
CA TYR A 213 -1.02 9.97 3.00
C TYR A 213 -1.24 10.00 1.50
N ASN A 214 -1.47 11.17 0.93
CA ASN A 214 -1.11 11.50 -0.43
C ASN A 214 0.38 11.89 -0.46
N VAL A 215 1.00 11.84 -1.62
CA VAL A 215 2.43 12.09 -1.73
C VAL A 215 2.71 13.17 -2.76
N SER A 216 3.50 14.16 -2.38
CA SER A 216 4.05 15.17 -3.28
C SER A 216 5.20 14.59 -4.10
N TYR A 217 5.40 15.10 -5.32
CA TYR A 217 6.49 14.63 -6.17
C TYR A 217 7.88 15.02 -5.60
N SER A 218 8.77 14.05 -5.64
CA SER A 218 10.20 14.30 -5.41
C SER A 218 11.03 13.50 -6.42
N PRO A 219 12.03 14.12 -7.07
CA PRO A 219 12.94 13.42 -7.99
C PRO A 219 13.84 12.40 -7.27
N ARG A 220 13.87 12.41 -5.94
CA ARG A 220 14.62 11.47 -5.12
C ARG A 220 13.92 10.13 -4.99
N HIS A 221 12.60 10.03 -5.26
CA HIS A 221 11.83 8.81 -5.13
C HIS A 221 12.38 7.71 -6.03
N ARG A 222 12.67 6.55 -5.45
CA ARG A 222 13.18 5.37 -6.14
C ARG A 222 12.14 4.29 -6.21
N TRP A 223 11.66 4.06 -7.43
CA TRP A 223 10.57 3.16 -7.70
C TRP A 223 11.02 1.80 -8.20
N PHE A 224 10.34 0.77 -7.74
CA PHE A 224 10.59 -0.61 -8.11
C PHE A 224 9.28 -1.31 -8.48
N TYR A 225 9.38 -2.33 -9.31
CA TYR A 225 8.28 -3.22 -9.64
C TYR A 225 8.78 -4.62 -9.88
N VAL A 226 7.89 -5.62 -9.90
CA VAL A 226 8.20 -6.99 -10.26
C VAL A 226 7.64 -7.27 -11.64
N PRO A 227 8.49 -7.37 -12.69
CA PRO A 227 8.02 -7.72 -14.03
C PRO A 227 7.32 -9.07 -14.03
N GLU A 228 6.19 -9.17 -14.74
CA GLU A 228 5.44 -10.42 -14.91
C GLU A 228 5.28 -11.20 -13.61
N MET A 229 4.88 -10.50 -12.53
CA MET A 229 4.74 -11.09 -11.20
C MET A 229 3.79 -12.29 -11.23
N ARG A 230 4.21 -13.39 -10.60
CA ARG A 230 3.51 -14.68 -10.61
C ARG A 230 2.62 -14.83 -9.38
N ALA A 231 1.64 -15.75 -9.46
CA ALA A 231 0.71 -16.02 -8.35
C ALA A 231 1.39 -16.63 -7.11
N ASP A 232 2.58 -17.20 -7.25
CA ASP A 232 3.41 -17.70 -6.16
C ASP A 232 4.38 -16.65 -5.58
N GLU A 233 4.24 -15.40 -5.99
CA GLU A 233 5.01 -14.27 -5.48
C GLU A 233 4.10 -13.30 -4.73
N VAL A 234 4.62 -12.74 -3.64
CA VAL A 234 3.89 -11.80 -2.78
C VAL A 234 4.78 -10.60 -2.50
N LEU A 235 4.24 -9.40 -2.68
CA LEU A 235 4.83 -8.16 -2.17
C LEU A 235 4.23 -7.84 -0.80
N LEU A 236 5.07 -7.81 0.22
CA LEU A 236 4.72 -7.29 1.54
C LEU A 236 5.01 -5.79 1.55
N LEU A 237 4.06 -4.99 2.04
CA LEU A 237 4.14 -3.52 2.04
C LEU A 237 3.84 -3.02 3.45
N LYS A 238 4.80 -2.42 4.10
CA LYS A 238 4.64 -1.86 5.43
C LYS A 238 4.00 -0.47 5.33
N CYS A 239 2.75 -0.35 5.78
CA CYS A 239 1.96 0.87 5.71
C CYS A 239 2.01 1.68 7.02
N PHE A 240 2.39 1.05 8.14
CA PHE A 240 2.54 1.66 9.45
C PHE A 240 3.51 0.85 10.29
N ASP A 241 4.26 1.52 11.16
CA ASP A 241 5.17 0.90 12.11
C ASP A 241 5.32 1.81 13.34
N SER A 242 4.91 1.33 14.52
CA SER A 242 4.93 2.12 15.76
C SER A 242 6.35 2.40 16.28
N ALA A 243 7.36 1.65 15.84
CA ALA A 243 8.75 1.91 16.21
C ALA A 243 9.30 3.21 15.56
N PHE A 244 8.58 3.78 14.60
CA PHE A 244 8.97 4.99 13.88
C PHE A 244 7.90 6.10 14.02
N HIS A 245 7.34 6.22 15.24
CA HIS A 245 6.24 7.13 15.56
C HIS A 245 6.59 8.62 15.50
N ASP A 246 7.84 8.98 15.67
CA ASP A 246 8.25 10.37 15.57
C ASP A 246 8.34 10.80 14.11
N VAL A 247 7.45 11.71 13.75
CA VAL A 247 7.27 12.31 12.41
C VAL A 247 8.57 12.90 11.84
N CYS A 248 9.59 13.06 12.66
CA CYS A 248 10.91 13.56 12.27
C CYS A 248 11.88 12.48 11.78
N ASP A 249 11.62 11.20 12.02
CA ASP A 249 12.53 10.11 11.62
C ASP A 249 11.94 9.29 10.46
N ARG A 250 12.27 9.76 9.24
CA ARG A 250 12.36 9.05 7.96
C ARG A 250 11.26 8.01 7.71
N GLY A 251 10.36 8.36 6.80
CA GLY A 251 9.29 7.49 6.33
C GLY A 251 9.76 6.07 5.99
N HIS A 252 9.44 5.11 6.84
CA HIS A 252 9.68 3.70 6.60
C HIS A 252 8.45 2.98 6.03
N ASN A 253 7.51 3.76 5.49
CA ASN A 253 6.28 3.25 4.88
C ASN A 253 6.43 3.17 3.36
N ALA A 254 6.02 2.06 2.78
CA ALA A 254 6.04 1.88 1.33
C ALA A 254 5.03 2.82 0.66
N LEU A 255 5.49 3.67 -0.23
CA LEU A 255 4.60 4.33 -1.19
C LEU A 255 4.12 3.31 -2.21
N ILE A 256 2.85 3.37 -2.54
CA ILE A 256 2.20 2.40 -3.41
C ILE A 256 1.59 3.12 -4.61
N VAL A 257 1.88 2.65 -5.81
CA VAL A 257 1.13 2.99 -7.03
C VAL A 257 0.81 1.71 -7.78
N LYS A 258 -0.46 1.51 -8.08
CA LYS A 258 -0.96 0.31 -8.76
C LYS A 258 -1.09 0.45 -10.29
N ARG A 259 -0.34 1.37 -10.90
CA ARG A 259 -0.32 1.51 -12.35
C ARG A 259 1.03 2.04 -12.83
N CYS A 260 1.82 1.18 -13.46
CA CYS A 260 2.74 1.62 -14.49
C CYS A 260 1.97 1.59 -15.80
N GLY A 261 1.44 2.73 -16.23
CA GLY A 261 0.83 2.85 -17.54
C GLY A 261 1.91 3.04 -18.62
N ARG A 262 1.64 2.51 -19.84
CA ARG A 262 2.29 3.03 -21.05
C ARG A 262 1.88 4.47 -21.25
#